data_b6576c81105a394e63fec033ab5f9c9f
#
_entry.id   b6576c81105a394e63fec033ab5f9c9f
#
_cell.length_a   1.000
_cell.length_b   1.000
_cell.length_c   1.000
_cell.angle_alpha   90.00
_cell.angle_beta   90.00
_cell.angle_gamma   90.00
#
_symmetry.space_group_name_H-M   'P 1'
#
loop_
_entity.id
_entity.type
_entity.pdbx_description
1 polymer ?
#
loop_
_entity_poly.entity_id
_entity_poly.type
_entity_poly.pdbx_seq_one_letter_code
_entity_poly.pdbx_strand_id
1 'polypeptide(L)'
;MADTYRTERDSLGEMKVPAEARYGPQTQRAVENFPISGQRFSRRFIQAMGLIKKSAAETNLELGNLDPGIAKAIIAAAGEVADGAWDEEFVLDIYQTGSGTSTNMNTNEVVAHRATELLEDAGSVHPNDHVNFGQSSNDTIPTAIHISTRIAIEEELIPALQHMHDALAEKATEFDGVLKSGRTHLMDATPVRLGQEFSGYATQIRKGIERVRLVAAELEELALGGTATGTGINTHEDFSRHTIAKIALATGISFCEADDHFEAQGAKDAAVNAAGALNTIATSFMKIADDIRWLGSGPTSGLHEICLLYTSPSPRDRG
;
A
#
# COMPACT_ATOMS: atom_id res chain seq x y z
N MET A 1 25.48 25.63 20.54
CA MET A 1 24.32 25.01 19.88
C MET A 1 24.94 23.97 18.95
N ALA A 2 24.58 22.69 19.08
CA ALA A 2 25.03 21.69 18.14
C ALA A 2 24.56 22.10 16.73
N ASP A 3 25.41 21.91 15.72
CA ASP A 3 25.01 22.16 14.34
C ASP A 3 23.78 21.34 14.04
N THR A 4 22.68 21.98 13.67
CA THR A 4 21.41 21.32 13.36
C THR A 4 21.44 20.62 11.99
N TYR A 5 22.52 20.79 11.24
CA TYR A 5 22.73 20.21 9.90
C TYR A 5 24.14 19.60 9.79
N ARG A 6 24.25 18.53 9.02
CA ARG A 6 25.50 17.96 8.52
C ARG A 6 25.61 18.26 7.02
N THR A 7 26.83 18.38 6.50
CA THR A 7 27.08 18.55 5.06
C THR A 7 27.40 17.20 4.45
N GLU A 8 26.58 16.81 3.47
CA GLU A 8 26.81 15.62 2.66
C GLU A 8 26.95 15.99 1.18
N ARG A 9 27.42 15.06 0.36
CA ARG A 9 27.68 15.30 -1.05
C ARG A 9 27.16 14.17 -1.91
N ASP A 10 26.51 14.53 -3.00
CA ASP A 10 26.14 13.64 -4.08
C ASP A 10 26.80 14.07 -5.42
N SER A 11 26.40 13.45 -6.53
CA SER A 11 26.88 13.82 -7.87
C SER A 11 26.54 15.26 -8.30
N LEU A 12 25.56 15.89 -7.66
CA LEU A 12 25.12 17.25 -7.96
C LEU A 12 25.77 18.31 -7.06
N GLY A 13 26.55 17.88 -6.06
CA GLY A 13 27.30 18.78 -5.16
C GLY A 13 26.91 18.62 -3.68
N GLU A 14 27.30 19.60 -2.88
CA GLU A 14 27.05 19.63 -1.44
C GLU A 14 25.57 19.94 -1.11
N MET A 15 25.08 19.30 -0.04
CA MET A 15 23.75 19.49 0.50
C MET A 15 23.78 19.49 2.02
N LYS A 16 23.00 20.38 2.64
CA LYS A 16 22.81 20.41 4.09
C LYS A 16 21.64 19.51 4.45
N VAL A 17 21.91 18.42 5.16
CA VAL A 17 20.93 17.46 5.65
C VAL A 17 20.77 17.64 7.16
N PRO A 18 19.56 17.57 7.74
CA PRO A 18 19.40 17.62 9.18
C PRO A 18 20.31 16.61 9.89
N ALA A 19 20.98 17.02 10.96
CA ALA A 19 22.04 16.22 11.59
C ALA A 19 21.54 14.85 12.04
N GLU A 20 20.30 14.77 12.53
CA GLU A 20 19.69 13.54 13.06
C GLU A 20 19.02 12.67 12.01
N ALA A 21 18.82 13.17 10.76
CA ALA A 21 18.14 12.43 9.71
C ALA A 21 19.01 11.24 9.20
N ARG A 22 18.37 10.10 8.91
CA ARG A 22 19.03 8.95 8.28
C ARG A 22 18.97 8.97 6.76
N TYR A 23 18.14 9.83 6.19
CA TYR A 23 18.20 10.07 4.74
C TYR A 23 19.38 11.00 4.39
N GLY A 24 19.74 10.99 3.12
CA GLY A 24 20.91 11.68 2.61
C GLY A 24 20.60 12.85 1.67
N PRO A 25 21.60 13.27 0.86
CA PRO A 25 21.55 14.48 0.05
C PRO A 25 20.52 14.41 -1.08
N GLN A 26 20.27 13.25 -1.69
CA GLN A 26 19.29 13.14 -2.77
C GLN A 26 17.87 13.28 -2.25
N THR A 27 17.57 12.73 -1.08
CA THR A 27 16.30 12.92 -0.39
C THR A 27 16.10 14.39 -0.02
N GLN A 28 17.10 15.04 0.57
CA GLN A 28 16.99 16.44 0.95
C GLN A 28 16.72 17.34 -0.27
N ARG A 29 17.39 17.10 -1.41
CA ARG A 29 17.07 17.82 -2.66
C ARG A 29 15.62 17.62 -3.09
N ALA A 30 15.10 16.43 -2.96
CA ALA A 30 13.72 16.15 -3.33
C ALA A 30 12.72 16.85 -2.38
N VAL A 31 13.01 16.93 -1.08
CA VAL A 31 12.23 17.72 -0.11
C VAL A 31 12.16 19.19 -0.53
N GLU A 32 13.31 19.75 -0.93
CA GLU A 32 13.38 21.17 -1.34
C GLU A 32 12.71 21.43 -2.70
N ASN A 33 12.80 20.47 -3.63
CA ASN A 33 12.24 20.61 -4.99
C ASN A 33 10.73 20.36 -5.07
N PHE A 34 10.15 19.57 -4.17
CA PHE A 34 8.75 19.13 -4.25
C PHE A 34 7.93 19.41 -2.98
N PRO A 35 7.87 20.67 -2.46
CA PRO A 35 7.01 21.03 -1.33
C PRO A 35 5.58 21.30 -1.82
N ILE A 36 4.84 20.26 -2.23
CA ILE A 36 3.59 20.41 -3.00
C ILE A 36 2.35 20.19 -2.13
N SER A 37 2.16 18.99 -1.58
CA SER A 37 0.92 18.63 -0.85
C SER A 37 1.12 18.41 0.64
N GLY A 38 2.32 18.10 1.08
CA GLY A 38 2.63 17.67 2.43
C GLY A 38 2.18 16.23 2.73
N GLN A 39 1.62 15.50 1.75
CA GLN A 39 1.25 14.10 1.90
C GLN A 39 2.47 13.21 1.71
N ARG A 40 2.61 12.21 2.57
CA ARG A 40 3.69 11.22 2.52
C ARG A 40 3.18 9.86 2.09
N PHE A 41 4.09 8.99 1.68
CA PHE A 41 3.73 7.60 1.39
C PHE A 41 3.20 6.87 2.62
N SER A 42 2.26 5.96 2.40
CA SER A 42 1.67 5.16 3.46
C SER A 42 2.66 4.15 4.04
N ARG A 43 2.40 3.71 5.28
CA ARG A 43 3.16 2.64 5.94
C ARG A 43 3.31 1.40 5.04
N ARG A 44 2.24 1.00 4.32
CA ARG A 44 2.25 -0.18 3.44
C ARG A 44 3.24 -0.03 2.27
N PHE A 45 3.35 1.18 1.71
CA PHE A 45 4.31 1.43 0.64
C PHE A 45 5.76 1.39 1.16
N ILE A 46 6.02 1.97 2.33
CA ILE A 46 7.34 1.93 2.99
C ILE A 46 7.71 0.48 3.32
N GLN A 47 6.76 -0.31 3.83
CA GLN A 47 6.94 -1.75 4.09
C GLN A 47 7.36 -2.49 2.82
N ALA A 48 6.67 -2.26 1.72
CA ALA A 48 7.01 -2.89 0.43
C ALA A 48 8.42 -2.53 -0.03
N MET A 49 8.81 -1.25 0.11
CA MET A 49 10.18 -0.81 -0.21
C MET A 49 11.22 -1.53 0.67
N GLY A 50 10.99 -1.62 1.97
CA GLY A 50 11.85 -2.37 2.89
C GLY A 50 11.98 -3.85 2.53
N LEU A 51 10.85 -4.51 2.22
CA LEU A 51 10.82 -5.91 1.79
C LEU A 51 11.62 -6.14 0.51
N ILE A 52 11.49 -5.25 -0.48
CA ILE A 52 12.26 -5.32 -1.73
C ILE A 52 13.77 -5.23 -1.43
N LYS A 53 14.21 -4.23 -0.65
CA LYS A 53 15.63 -4.03 -0.36
C LYS A 53 16.21 -5.20 0.45
N LYS A 54 15.47 -5.69 1.44
CA LYS A 54 15.85 -6.87 2.22
C LYS A 54 16.03 -8.09 1.33
N SER A 55 15.02 -8.45 0.54
CA SER A 55 15.03 -9.63 -0.32
C SER A 55 16.08 -9.53 -1.43
N ALA A 56 16.30 -8.33 -1.99
CA ALA A 56 17.36 -8.08 -2.96
C ALA A 56 18.77 -8.29 -2.35
N ALA A 57 19.00 -7.79 -1.12
CA ALA A 57 20.26 -7.99 -0.44
C ALA A 57 20.52 -9.47 -0.08
N GLU A 58 19.49 -10.19 0.37
CA GLU A 58 19.56 -11.64 0.61
C GLU A 58 19.92 -12.41 -0.67
N THR A 59 19.29 -12.04 -1.79
CA THR A 59 19.58 -12.66 -3.10
C THR A 59 20.99 -12.34 -3.59
N ASN A 60 21.42 -11.08 -3.49
CA ASN A 60 22.78 -10.68 -3.90
C ASN A 60 23.86 -11.32 -3.02
N LEU A 61 23.56 -11.58 -1.74
CA LEU A 61 24.44 -12.36 -0.88
C LEU A 61 24.58 -13.83 -1.38
N GLU A 62 23.47 -14.47 -1.70
CA GLU A 62 23.44 -15.85 -2.21
C GLU A 62 24.16 -15.99 -3.56
N LEU A 63 24.00 -14.99 -4.43
CA LEU A 63 24.65 -14.94 -5.76
C LEU A 63 26.12 -14.50 -5.69
N GLY A 64 26.64 -14.14 -4.51
CA GLY A 64 28.02 -13.68 -4.33
C GLY A 64 28.31 -12.28 -4.90
N ASN A 65 27.27 -11.46 -5.10
CA ASN A 65 27.36 -10.12 -5.66
C ASN A 65 27.68 -9.03 -4.62
N LEU A 66 27.47 -9.32 -3.34
CA LEU A 66 27.73 -8.41 -2.22
C LEU A 66 28.64 -9.06 -1.19
N ASP A 67 29.50 -8.25 -0.56
CA ASP A 67 30.27 -8.68 0.61
C ASP A 67 29.30 -9.17 1.72
N PRO A 68 29.60 -10.31 2.37
CA PRO A 68 28.73 -10.88 3.38
C PRO A 68 28.46 -9.97 4.59
N GLY A 69 29.40 -9.13 5.00
CA GLY A 69 29.21 -8.17 6.09
C GLY A 69 28.25 -7.05 5.69
N ILE A 70 28.49 -6.46 4.51
CA ILE A 70 27.63 -5.42 3.93
C ILE A 70 26.20 -5.95 3.70
N ALA A 71 26.07 -7.13 3.09
CA ALA A 71 24.77 -7.73 2.81
C ALA A 71 23.96 -7.96 4.09
N LYS A 72 24.54 -8.52 5.15
CA LYS A 72 23.88 -8.75 6.43
C LYS A 72 23.43 -7.45 7.09
N ALA A 73 24.24 -6.40 7.02
CA ALA A 73 23.86 -5.09 7.55
C ALA A 73 22.69 -4.48 6.77
N ILE A 74 22.68 -4.60 5.44
CA ILE A 74 21.55 -4.15 4.60
C ILE A 74 20.27 -4.95 4.92
N ILE A 75 20.36 -6.28 5.04
CA ILE A 75 19.23 -7.15 5.37
C ILE A 75 18.60 -6.73 6.69
N ALA A 76 19.42 -6.47 7.72
CA ALA A 76 18.94 -6.02 9.03
C ALA A 76 18.28 -4.63 8.94
N ALA A 77 18.96 -3.65 8.34
CA ALA A 77 18.45 -2.28 8.19
C ALA A 77 17.16 -2.21 7.36
N ALA A 78 17.12 -2.94 6.24
CA ALA A 78 15.91 -3.00 5.40
C ALA A 78 14.75 -3.75 6.11
N GLY A 79 15.07 -4.73 6.95
CA GLY A 79 14.10 -5.36 7.85
C GLY A 79 13.48 -4.37 8.82
N GLU A 80 14.28 -3.54 9.48
CA GLU A 80 13.81 -2.47 10.37
C GLU A 80 12.89 -1.47 9.63
N VAL A 81 13.18 -1.13 8.35
CA VAL A 81 12.30 -0.31 7.50
C VAL A 81 10.98 -1.04 7.22
N ALA A 82 11.05 -2.32 6.86
CA ALA A 82 9.85 -3.13 6.62
C ALA A 82 8.97 -3.24 7.87
N ASP A 83 9.55 -3.25 9.06
CA ASP A 83 8.85 -3.35 10.35
C ASP A 83 8.34 -1.98 10.86
N GLY A 84 8.72 -0.86 10.22
CA GLY A 84 8.22 0.48 10.55
C GLY A 84 9.07 1.28 11.53
N ALA A 85 10.27 0.82 11.84
CA ALA A 85 11.14 1.53 12.79
C ALA A 85 11.57 2.92 12.30
N TRP A 86 11.53 3.15 10.99
CA TRP A 86 12.06 4.36 10.34
C TRP A 86 11.05 5.11 9.48
N ASP A 87 9.75 4.98 9.72
CA ASP A 87 8.70 5.62 8.90
C ASP A 87 8.85 7.14 8.83
N GLU A 88 9.32 7.79 9.91
CA GLU A 88 9.52 9.24 9.96
C GLU A 88 10.65 9.74 9.03
N GLU A 89 11.54 8.85 8.59
CA GLU A 89 12.61 9.18 7.64
C GLU A 89 12.14 9.23 6.17
N PHE A 90 10.88 8.82 5.91
CA PHE A 90 10.26 8.90 4.59
C PHE A 90 9.51 10.23 4.44
N VAL A 91 10.29 11.28 4.25
CA VAL A 91 9.84 12.69 4.34
C VAL A 91 9.29 13.26 3.04
N LEU A 92 9.35 12.51 1.94
CA LEU A 92 9.02 13.01 0.61
C LEU A 92 7.52 13.14 0.37
N ASP A 93 7.15 14.18 -0.37
CA ASP A 93 5.81 14.35 -0.92
C ASP A 93 5.51 13.25 -1.96
N ILE A 94 4.27 12.78 -2.00
CA ILE A 94 3.81 11.82 -3.03
C ILE A 94 3.85 12.42 -4.44
N TYR A 95 3.71 13.73 -4.57
CA TYR A 95 3.88 14.47 -5.82
C TYR A 95 5.34 14.86 -6.01
N GLN A 96 6.12 13.95 -6.56
CA GLN A 96 7.54 14.07 -6.82
C GLN A 96 7.89 13.73 -8.26
N THR A 97 9.12 13.26 -8.54
CA THR A 97 9.47 12.73 -9.87
C THR A 97 8.50 11.63 -10.30
N GLY A 98 8.00 11.69 -11.54
CA GLY A 98 6.95 10.76 -12.02
C GLY A 98 7.34 9.28 -11.99
N SER A 99 8.63 8.97 -12.03
CA SER A 99 9.18 7.61 -11.90
C SER A 99 9.29 7.11 -10.45
N GLY A 100 9.03 7.96 -9.45
CA GLY A 100 9.22 7.64 -8.03
C GLY A 100 10.68 7.50 -7.60
N THR A 101 11.62 7.95 -8.42
CA THR A 101 13.07 7.84 -8.16
C THR A 101 13.46 8.42 -6.80
N SER A 102 12.87 9.55 -6.42
CA SER A 102 13.18 10.21 -5.14
C SER A 102 12.85 9.28 -3.96
N THR A 103 11.74 8.55 -3.98
CA THR A 103 11.39 7.60 -2.91
C THR A 103 12.29 6.36 -2.92
N ASN A 104 12.66 5.84 -4.09
CA ASN A 104 13.65 4.77 -4.14
C ASN A 104 14.99 5.21 -3.53
N MET A 105 15.44 6.43 -3.84
CA MET A 105 16.68 6.98 -3.27
C MET A 105 16.55 7.25 -1.78
N ASN A 106 15.40 7.74 -1.31
CA ASN A 106 15.14 7.89 0.12
C ASN A 106 15.28 6.56 0.85
N THR A 107 14.69 5.50 0.32
CA THR A 107 14.83 4.14 0.88
C THR A 107 16.29 3.70 0.88
N ASN A 108 17.01 3.89 -0.22
CA ASN A 108 18.41 3.49 -0.34
C ASN A 108 19.29 4.24 0.67
N GLU A 109 19.08 5.56 0.84
CA GLU A 109 19.86 6.39 1.76
C GLU A 109 19.58 6.02 3.22
N VAL A 110 18.33 5.83 3.62
CA VAL A 110 17.95 5.41 4.98
C VAL A 110 18.54 4.04 5.31
N VAL A 111 18.38 3.06 4.41
CA VAL A 111 18.95 1.70 4.59
C VAL A 111 20.47 1.74 4.62
N ALA A 112 21.12 2.52 3.74
CA ALA A 112 22.58 2.61 3.71
C ALA A 112 23.14 3.24 4.99
N HIS A 113 22.53 4.33 5.47
CA HIS A 113 22.91 4.97 6.72
C HIS A 113 22.79 4.00 7.89
N ARG A 114 21.60 3.38 8.04
CA ARG A 114 21.38 2.43 9.12
C ARG A 114 22.29 1.19 9.03
N ALA A 115 22.51 0.66 7.85
CA ALA A 115 23.42 -0.45 7.64
C ALA A 115 24.89 -0.09 7.99
N THR A 116 25.30 1.15 7.69
CA THR A 116 26.62 1.66 8.09
C THR A 116 26.73 1.77 9.62
N GLU A 117 25.70 2.24 10.31
CA GLU A 117 25.66 2.22 11.78
C GLU A 117 25.82 0.79 12.34
N LEU A 118 25.21 -0.22 11.71
CA LEU A 118 25.28 -1.62 12.12
C LEU A 118 26.64 -2.28 11.84
N LEU A 119 27.40 -1.76 10.87
CA LEU A 119 28.77 -2.23 10.59
C LEU A 119 29.79 -1.66 11.57
N GLU A 120 29.43 -0.67 12.38
CA GLU A 120 30.34 0.06 13.25
C GLU A 120 31.59 0.55 12.47
N ASP A 121 32.79 0.20 12.89
CA ASP A 121 34.05 0.60 12.22
C ASP A 121 34.46 -0.31 11.05
N ALA A 122 33.64 -1.29 10.68
CA ALA A 122 34.01 -2.31 9.66
C ALA A 122 33.78 -1.83 8.20
N GLY A 123 33.32 -0.59 7.98
CA GLY A 123 33.13 -0.04 6.65
C GLY A 123 31.92 0.85 6.49
N SER A 124 31.55 1.16 5.24
CA SER A 124 30.37 1.97 4.91
C SER A 124 29.54 1.31 3.81
N VAL A 125 28.23 1.52 3.86
CA VAL A 125 27.28 1.04 2.86
C VAL A 125 26.92 2.16 1.91
N HIS A 126 27.11 1.92 0.60
CA HIS A 126 26.75 2.90 -0.42
C HIS A 126 25.30 2.69 -0.89
N PRO A 127 24.45 3.75 -0.97
CA PRO A 127 23.03 3.62 -1.32
C PRO A 127 22.80 3.05 -2.73
N ASN A 128 23.62 3.40 -3.71
CA ASN A 128 23.48 2.91 -5.08
C ASN A 128 24.22 1.58 -5.32
N ASP A 129 25.50 1.51 -4.92
CA ASP A 129 26.35 0.40 -5.30
C ASP A 129 26.08 -0.86 -4.47
N HIS A 130 25.52 -0.72 -3.26
CA HIS A 130 25.22 -1.83 -2.38
C HIS A 130 23.71 -2.04 -2.19
N VAL A 131 22.97 -1.03 -1.69
CA VAL A 131 21.52 -1.19 -1.39
C VAL A 131 20.69 -1.38 -2.65
N ASN A 132 21.00 -0.62 -3.71
CA ASN A 132 20.27 -0.66 -4.98
C ASN A 132 20.89 -1.63 -6.00
N PHE A 133 21.85 -2.46 -5.62
CA PHE A 133 22.56 -3.36 -6.54
C PHE A 133 21.57 -4.29 -7.26
N GLY A 134 21.67 -4.35 -8.60
CA GLY A 134 20.79 -5.15 -9.45
C GLY A 134 19.36 -4.61 -9.60
N GLN A 135 19.11 -3.36 -9.23
CA GLN A 135 17.79 -2.71 -9.24
C GLN A 135 17.83 -1.37 -9.97
N SER A 136 16.65 -0.88 -10.30
CA SER A 136 16.40 0.49 -10.74
C SER A 136 15.14 1.03 -10.06
N SER A 137 14.98 2.35 -9.98
CA SER A 137 13.68 2.93 -9.61
C SER A 137 12.56 2.47 -10.55
N ASN A 138 12.91 2.19 -11.80
CA ASN A 138 11.94 1.85 -12.85
C ASN A 138 11.32 0.46 -12.66
N ASP A 139 11.99 -0.48 -12.01
CA ASP A 139 11.42 -1.79 -11.65
C ASP A 139 10.98 -1.85 -10.18
N THR A 140 11.70 -1.18 -9.27
CA THR A 140 11.40 -1.17 -7.83
C THR A 140 10.08 -0.49 -7.50
N ILE A 141 9.79 0.68 -8.10
CA ILE A 141 8.56 1.44 -7.78
C ILE A 141 7.29 0.72 -8.25
N PRO A 142 7.16 0.22 -9.49
CA PRO A 142 5.98 -0.58 -9.87
C PRO A 142 5.85 -1.83 -9.00
N THR A 143 6.93 -2.50 -8.67
CA THR A 143 6.94 -3.63 -7.73
C THR A 143 6.39 -3.23 -6.35
N ALA A 144 6.83 -2.09 -5.79
CA ALA A 144 6.33 -1.61 -4.50
C ALA A 144 4.84 -1.23 -4.53
N ILE A 145 4.34 -0.68 -5.64
CA ILE A 145 2.90 -0.42 -5.84
C ILE A 145 2.11 -1.72 -5.77
N HIS A 146 2.54 -2.76 -6.48
CA HIS A 146 1.88 -4.06 -6.50
C HIS A 146 1.90 -4.71 -5.11
N ILE A 147 3.07 -4.84 -4.49
CA ILE A 147 3.23 -5.46 -3.17
C ILE A 147 2.38 -4.74 -2.12
N SER A 148 2.50 -3.41 -2.02
CA SER A 148 1.78 -2.64 -1.00
C SER A 148 0.27 -2.73 -1.16
N THR A 149 -0.23 -2.65 -2.40
CA THR A 149 -1.66 -2.75 -2.69
C THR A 149 -2.17 -4.16 -2.42
N ARG A 150 -1.44 -5.19 -2.85
CA ARG A 150 -1.83 -6.59 -2.66
C ARG A 150 -1.88 -6.98 -1.18
N ILE A 151 -0.90 -6.55 -0.39
CA ILE A 151 -0.89 -6.76 1.07
C ILE A 151 -2.08 -6.05 1.73
N ALA A 152 -2.32 -4.78 1.40
CA ALA A 152 -3.43 -4.01 1.98
C ALA A 152 -4.80 -4.62 1.63
N ILE A 153 -4.96 -5.15 0.42
CA ILE A 153 -6.18 -5.88 0.03
C ILE A 153 -6.38 -7.13 0.90
N GLU A 154 -5.32 -7.93 1.09
CA GLU A 154 -5.42 -9.20 1.81
C GLU A 154 -5.61 -9.02 3.31
N GLU A 155 -4.80 -8.16 3.93
CA GLU A 155 -4.74 -8.04 5.37
C GLU A 155 -5.75 -7.05 5.98
N GLU A 156 -6.24 -6.08 5.19
CA GLU A 156 -7.09 -5.00 5.70
C GLU A 156 -8.46 -4.97 5.01
N LEU A 157 -8.49 -4.88 3.68
CA LEU A 157 -9.74 -4.66 2.95
C LEU A 157 -10.67 -5.87 2.98
N ILE A 158 -10.16 -7.06 2.63
CA ILE A 158 -10.98 -8.28 2.62
C ILE A 158 -11.54 -8.60 3.99
N PRO A 159 -10.77 -8.57 5.10
CA PRO A 159 -11.31 -8.76 6.44
C PRO A 159 -12.37 -7.74 6.83
N ALA A 160 -12.18 -6.45 6.49
CA ALA A 160 -13.16 -5.40 6.78
C ALA A 160 -14.47 -5.60 5.99
N LEU A 161 -14.37 -5.98 4.70
CA LEU A 161 -15.53 -6.31 3.87
C LEU A 161 -16.25 -7.55 4.39
N GLN A 162 -15.51 -8.57 4.84
CA GLN A 162 -16.10 -9.77 5.42
C GLN A 162 -16.87 -9.46 6.70
N HIS A 163 -16.30 -8.65 7.59
CA HIS A 163 -16.98 -8.18 8.79
C HIS A 163 -18.28 -7.43 8.46
N MET A 164 -18.26 -6.54 7.47
CA MET A 164 -19.46 -5.83 7.03
C MET A 164 -20.50 -6.77 6.43
N HIS A 165 -20.08 -7.73 5.61
CA HIS A 165 -20.96 -8.76 5.06
C HIS A 165 -21.67 -9.53 6.17
N ASP A 166 -20.93 -10.00 7.16
CA ASP A 166 -21.45 -10.83 8.24
C ASP A 166 -22.44 -10.05 9.11
N ALA A 167 -22.14 -8.80 9.44
CA ALA A 167 -23.04 -7.91 10.17
C ALA A 167 -24.37 -7.66 9.42
N LEU A 168 -24.31 -7.44 8.10
CA LEU A 168 -25.51 -7.27 7.27
C LEU A 168 -26.30 -8.57 7.13
N ALA A 169 -25.64 -9.71 7.04
CA ALA A 169 -26.27 -11.03 6.98
C ALA A 169 -26.96 -11.38 8.32
N GLU A 170 -26.35 -11.04 9.45
CA GLU A 170 -26.97 -11.18 10.77
C GLU A 170 -28.25 -10.33 10.86
N LYS A 171 -28.20 -9.05 10.44
CA LYS A 171 -29.39 -8.17 10.39
C LYS A 171 -30.45 -8.67 9.41
N ALA A 172 -30.04 -9.30 8.30
CA ALA A 172 -31.00 -9.91 7.39
C ALA A 172 -31.80 -11.05 8.08
N THR A 173 -31.12 -11.83 8.91
CA THR A 173 -31.77 -12.90 9.70
C THR A 173 -32.65 -12.35 10.81
N GLU A 174 -32.15 -11.36 11.57
CA GLU A 174 -32.90 -10.69 12.66
C GLU A 174 -34.20 -10.05 12.17
N PHE A 175 -34.15 -9.42 11.00
CA PHE A 175 -35.30 -8.68 10.45
C PHE A 175 -36.17 -9.52 9.49
N ASP A 176 -35.92 -10.81 9.35
CA ASP A 176 -36.70 -11.66 8.41
C ASP A 176 -38.19 -11.75 8.78
N GLY A 177 -38.52 -11.62 10.05
CA GLY A 177 -39.91 -11.61 10.53
C GLY A 177 -40.64 -10.27 10.35
N VAL A 178 -39.97 -9.19 9.96
CA VAL A 178 -40.56 -7.83 9.89
C VAL A 178 -41.15 -7.59 8.50
N LEU A 179 -42.47 -7.62 8.41
CA LEU A 179 -43.20 -7.28 7.17
C LEU A 179 -43.32 -5.77 7.01
N LYS A 180 -43.00 -5.27 5.81
CA LYS A 180 -43.08 -3.86 5.45
C LYS A 180 -43.56 -3.65 4.01
N SER A 181 -43.91 -2.40 3.67
CA SER A 181 -44.12 -2.00 2.27
C SER A 181 -42.74 -1.97 1.54
N GLY A 182 -42.64 -2.70 0.43
CA GLY A 182 -41.58 -2.45 -0.55
C GLY A 182 -41.84 -1.18 -1.31
N ARG A 183 -40.79 -0.53 -1.85
CA ARG A 183 -40.92 0.73 -2.59
C ARG A 183 -40.25 0.65 -3.95
N THR A 184 -40.86 1.28 -4.92
CA THR A 184 -40.26 1.62 -6.22
C THR A 184 -40.45 3.12 -6.45
N HIS A 185 -39.41 3.84 -6.84
CA HIS A 185 -39.46 5.31 -6.94
C HIS A 185 -39.99 6.01 -5.67
N LEU A 186 -39.66 5.50 -4.49
CA LEU A 186 -40.15 5.92 -3.18
C LEU A 186 -41.68 5.82 -3.00
N MET A 187 -42.38 5.17 -3.91
CA MET A 187 -43.82 4.91 -3.84
C MET A 187 -44.05 3.49 -3.30
N ASP A 188 -45.16 3.32 -2.55
CA ASP A 188 -45.56 2.01 -2.06
C ASP A 188 -45.73 0.99 -3.20
N ALA A 189 -45.23 -0.20 -2.99
CA ALA A 189 -45.30 -1.32 -3.93
C ALA A 189 -45.82 -2.59 -3.21
N THR A 190 -45.21 -3.73 -3.50
CA THR A 190 -45.62 -5.01 -2.90
C THR A 190 -45.03 -5.20 -1.51
N PRO A 191 -45.65 -6.02 -0.63
CA PRO A 191 -45.08 -6.38 0.66
C PRO A 191 -43.72 -7.10 0.51
N VAL A 192 -42.78 -6.73 1.38
CA VAL A 192 -41.47 -7.36 1.51
C VAL A 192 -41.11 -7.56 2.98
N ARG A 193 -40.17 -8.42 3.27
CA ARG A 193 -39.59 -8.49 4.60
C ARG A 193 -38.35 -7.56 4.66
N LEU A 194 -38.19 -6.86 5.78
CA LEU A 194 -37.02 -5.99 5.98
C LEU A 194 -35.70 -6.78 5.85
N GLY A 195 -35.68 -8.05 6.32
CA GLY A 195 -34.53 -8.94 6.17
C GLY A 195 -34.13 -9.19 4.70
N GLN A 196 -35.07 -9.13 3.74
CA GLN A 196 -34.74 -9.28 2.32
C GLN A 196 -33.93 -8.06 1.78
N GLU A 197 -34.21 -6.86 2.26
CA GLU A 197 -33.42 -5.67 1.90
C GLU A 197 -31.98 -5.79 2.43
N PHE A 198 -31.81 -6.18 3.71
CA PHE A 198 -30.47 -6.40 4.30
C PHE A 198 -29.72 -7.57 3.66
N SER A 199 -30.42 -8.66 3.24
CA SER A 199 -29.84 -9.75 2.46
C SER A 199 -29.30 -9.25 1.11
N GLY A 200 -29.99 -8.30 0.48
CA GLY A 200 -29.52 -7.64 -0.74
C GLY A 200 -28.22 -6.87 -0.50
N TYR A 201 -28.10 -6.14 0.62
CA TYR A 201 -26.88 -5.42 1.00
C TYR A 201 -25.72 -6.38 1.27
N ALA A 202 -25.93 -7.43 2.06
CA ALA A 202 -24.94 -8.46 2.31
C ALA A 202 -24.42 -9.09 1.00
N THR A 203 -25.35 -9.39 0.07
CA THR A 203 -24.99 -9.94 -1.25
C THR A 203 -24.13 -8.96 -2.07
N GLN A 204 -24.39 -7.64 -2.01
CA GLN A 204 -23.55 -6.64 -2.69
C GLN A 204 -22.13 -6.66 -2.16
N ILE A 205 -21.94 -6.73 -0.84
CA ILE A 205 -20.60 -6.79 -0.21
C ILE A 205 -19.89 -8.09 -0.57
N ARG A 206 -20.55 -9.25 -0.51
CA ARG A 206 -19.96 -10.54 -0.93
C ARG A 206 -19.44 -10.47 -2.37
N LYS A 207 -20.26 -9.96 -3.29
CA LYS A 207 -19.82 -9.74 -4.68
C LYS A 207 -18.67 -8.73 -4.80
N GLY A 208 -18.60 -7.76 -3.88
CA GLY A 208 -17.47 -6.84 -3.76
C GLY A 208 -16.18 -7.56 -3.41
N ILE A 209 -16.22 -8.46 -2.43
CA ILE A 209 -15.07 -9.31 -2.03
C ILE A 209 -14.60 -10.16 -3.22
N GLU A 210 -15.51 -10.78 -3.95
CA GLU A 210 -15.18 -11.59 -5.12
C GLU A 210 -14.47 -10.76 -6.20
N ARG A 211 -14.94 -9.52 -6.47
CA ARG A 211 -14.30 -8.61 -7.44
C ARG A 211 -12.88 -8.23 -7.01
N VAL A 212 -12.70 -7.88 -5.74
CA VAL A 212 -11.37 -7.52 -5.23
C VAL A 212 -10.40 -8.67 -5.32
N ARG A 213 -10.83 -9.90 -4.99
CA ARG A 213 -9.98 -11.09 -5.14
C ARG A 213 -9.54 -11.35 -6.57
N LEU A 214 -10.42 -11.12 -7.54
CA LEU A 214 -10.08 -11.27 -8.96
C LEU A 214 -8.99 -10.29 -9.41
N VAL A 215 -9.14 -9.01 -9.08
CA VAL A 215 -8.16 -7.99 -9.49
C VAL A 215 -6.88 -8.04 -8.65
N ALA A 216 -6.93 -8.57 -7.44
CA ALA A 216 -5.77 -8.73 -6.58
C ALA A 216 -4.75 -9.72 -7.16
N ALA A 217 -5.20 -10.72 -7.93
CA ALA A 217 -4.32 -11.67 -8.60
C ALA A 217 -3.42 -11.02 -9.67
N GLU A 218 -3.90 -9.97 -10.35
CA GLU A 218 -3.11 -9.22 -11.33
C GLU A 218 -1.94 -8.45 -10.67
N LEU A 219 -2.04 -8.13 -9.38
CA LEU A 219 -0.99 -7.46 -8.61
C LEU A 219 0.11 -8.43 -8.14
N GLU A 220 0.00 -9.73 -8.38
CA GLU A 220 0.99 -10.71 -7.98
C GLU A 220 2.18 -10.79 -8.95
N GLU A 221 2.05 -10.29 -10.18
CA GLU A 221 3.16 -10.15 -11.10
C GLU A 221 4.01 -8.91 -10.76
N LEU A 222 5.33 -9.10 -10.65
CA LEU A 222 6.25 -8.06 -10.22
C LEU A 222 7.26 -7.71 -11.32
N ALA A 223 7.48 -6.42 -11.52
CA ALA A 223 8.42 -5.86 -12.50
C ALA A 223 9.90 -6.01 -12.09
N LEU A 224 10.18 -6.43 -10.85
CA LEU A 224 11.52 -6.47 -10.27
C LEU A 224 12.44 -7.38 -11.08
N GLY A 225 13.66 -6.88 -11.39
CA GLY A 225 14.62 -7.56 -12.22
C GLY A 225 14.72 -7.01 -13.64
N GLY A 226 13.71 -6.27 -14.12
CA GLY A 226 13.79 -5.59 -15.42
C GLY A 226 14.80 -4.44 -15.44
N THR A 227 15.24 -3.96 -14.30
CA THR A 227 16.18 -2.86 -14.09
C THR A 227 15.76 -1.56 -14.78
N ALA A 228 16.64 -0.91 -15.53
CA ALA A 228 16.39 0.43 -16.08
C ALA A 228 15.27 0.45 -17.13
N THR A 229 15.21 -0.56 -18.01
CA THR A 229 14.34 -0.54 -19.21
C THR A 229 13.62 -1.86 -19.50
N GLY A 230 13.72 -2.85 -18.64
CA GLY A 230 13.07 -4.15 -18.85
C GLY A 230 14.00 -5.27 -19.37
N THR A 231 15.28 -4.98 -19.57
CA THR A 231 16.24 -5.95 -20.15
C THR A 231 17.07 -6.67 -19.09
N GLY A 232 16.96 -6.31 -17.82
CA GLY A 232 17.75 -6.91 -16.75
C GLY A 232 19.25 -6.56 -16.81
N ILE A 233 19.62 -5.41 -17.41
CA ILE A 233 21.00 -4.99 -17.48
C ILE A 233 21.60 -4.76 -16.07
N ASN A 234 22.84 -5.20 -15.86
CA ASN A 234 23.57 -5.12 -14.59
C ASN A 234 22.94 -5.92 -13.43
N THR A 235 22.17 -6.95 -13.73
CA THR A 235 21.72 -7.91 -12.72
C THR A 235 21.99 -9.35 -13.16
N HIS A 236 22.02 -10.27 -12.21
CA HIS A 236 22.18 -11.71 -12.48
C HIS A 236 20.86 -12.28 -13.03
N GLU A 237 20.93 -13.27 -13.93
CA GLU A 237 19.73 -13.87 -14.55
C GLU A 237 18.76 -14.49 -13.53
N ASP A 238 19.27 -15.00 -12.41
CA ASP A 238 18.42 -15.55 -11.32
C ASP A 238 17.94 -14.50 -10.31
N PHE A 239 18.36 -13.23 -10.41
CA PHE A 239 18.08 -12.21 -9.40
C PHE A 239 16.59 -11.99 -9.21
N SER A 240 15.85 -11.79 -10.29
CA SER A 240 14.39 -11.55 -10.24
C SER A 240 13.69 -12.70 -9.52
N ARG A 241 13.82 -13.90 -10.04
CA ARG A 241 13.15 -15.10 -9.53
C ARG A 241 13.45 -15.36 -8.06
N HIS A 242 14.71 -15.26 -7.63
CA HIS A 242 15.11 -15.51 -6.23
C HIS A 242 14.62 -14.42 -5.29
N THR A 243 14.69 -13.15 -5.70
CA THR A 243 14.24 -12.03 -4.89
C THR A 243 12.72 -12.07 -4.69
N ILE A 244 11.96 -12.32 -5.75
CA ILE A 244 10.50 -12.42 -5.69
C ILE A 244 10.06 -13.61 -4.85
N ALA A 245 10.75 -14.76 -4.95
CA ALA A 245 10.46 -15.91 -4.09
C ALA A 245 10.62 -15.59 -2.59
N LYS A 246 11.62 -14.77 -2.22
CA LYS A 246 11.80 -14.31 -0.83
C LYS A 246 10.69 -13.35 -0.39
N ILE A 247 10.26 -12.45 -1.27
CA ILE A 247 9.11 -11.56 -1.00
C ILE A 247 7.84 -12.39 -0.80
N ALA A 248 7.61 -13.38 -1.66
CA ALA A 248 6.46 -14.28 -1.55
C ALA A 248 6.48 -15.06 -0.22
N LEU A 249 7.64 -15.58 0.19
CA LEU A 249 7.80 -16.26 1.47
C LEU A 249 7.55 -15.33 2.66
N ALA A 250 8.05 -14.10 2.61
CA ALA A 250 7.91 -13.14 3.70
C ALA A 250 6.46 -12.64 3.88
N THR A 251 5.68 -12.59 2.81
CA THR A 251 4.31 -12.07 2.82
C THR A 251 3.24 -13.15 2.84
N GLY A 252 3.57 -14.40 2.51
CA GLY A 252 2.60 -15.48 2.30
C GLY A 252 1.73 -15.30 1.06
N ILE A 253 2.07 -14.38 0.16
CA ILE A 253 1.37 -14.09 -1.10
C ILE A 253 2.18 -14.66 -2.27
N SER A 254 1.50 -15.24 -3.26
CA SER A 254 2.12 -15.95 -4.39
C SER A 254 2.67 -14.99 -5.46
N PHE A 255 3.49 -14.02 -5.07
CA PHE A 255 4.14 -13.15 -6.03
C PHE A 255 5.02 -13.94 -7.00
N CYS A 256 5.01 -13.53 -8.27
CA CYS A 256 5.79 -14.10 -9.34
C CYS A 256 6.47 -13.01 -10.20
N GLU A 257 7.47 -13.43 -10.94
CA GLU A 257 8.11 -12.56 -11.93
C GLU A 257 7.16 -12.31 -13.10
N ALA A 258 7.10 -11.07 -13.57
CA ALA A 258 6.29 -10.71 -14.73
C ALA A 258 6.76 -11.45 -15.98
N ASP A 259 5.81 -11.88 -16.80
CA ASP A 259 6.09 -12.51 -18.09
C ASP A 259 6.81 -11.56 -19.04
N ASP A 260 6.53 -10.26 -18.95
CA ASP A 260 7.15 -9.19 -19.76
C ASP A 260 7.50 -7.98 -18.90
N HIS A 261 8.78 -7.79 -18.63
CA HIS A 261 9.27 -6.64 -17.84
C HIS A 261 9.03 -5.28 -18.51
N PHE A 262 8.92 -5.22 -19.86
CA PHE A 262 8.62 -3.96 -20.55
C PHE A 262 7.19 -3.53 -20.26
N GLU A 263 6.25 -4.47 -20.30
CA GLU A 263 4.85 -4.22 -19.91
C GLU A 263 4.77 -3.84 -18.43
N ALA A 264 5.29 -4.66 -17.53
CA ALA A 264 5.17 -4.49 -16.09
C ALA A 264 5.79 -3.19 -15.56
N GLN A 265 6.85 -2.68 -16.21
CA GLN A 265 7.42 -1.37 -15.91
C GLN A 265 6.65 -0.21 -16.53
N GLY A 266 6.20 -0.37 -17.79
CA GLY A 266 5.57 0.68 -18.58
C GLY A 266 4.09 0.89 -18.28
N ALA A 267 3.32 -0.19 -18.11
CA ALA A 267 1.89 -0.14 -17.80
C ALA A 267 1.60 -0.03 -16.31
N LYS A 268 0.37 0.35 -15.98
CA LYS A 268 -0.17 0.38 -14.61
C LYS A 268 -1.58 -0.22 -14.57
N ASP A 269 -1.87 -1.12 -15.51
CA ASP A 269 -3.20 -1.64 -15.78
C ASP A 269 -3.76 -2.41 -14.58
N ALA A 270 -2.94 -3.25 -13.93
CA ALA A 270 -3.34 -3.97 -12.70
C ALA A 270 -3.73 -3.01 -11.57
N ALA A 271 -2.98 -1.91 -11.37
CA ALA A 271 -3.30 -0.91 -10.35
C ALA A 271 -4.58 -0.13 -10.71
N VAL A 272 -4.78 0.19 -11.99
CA VAL A 272 -6.00 0.86 -12.49
C VAL A 272 -7.21 -0.06 -12.33
N ASN A 273 -7.08 -1.35 -12.65
CA ASN A 273 -8.15 -2.34 -12.49
C ASN A 273 -8.52 -2.52 -11.01
N ALA A 274 -7.54 -2.60 -10.12
CA ALA A 274 -7.77 -2.63 -8.68
C ALA A 274 -8.52 -1.37 -8.19
N ALA A 275 -8.11 -0.17 -8.63
CA ALA A 275 -8.80 1.07 -8.32
C ALA A 275 -10.25 1.09 -8.83
N GLY A 276 -10.50 0.51 -10.01
CA GLY A 276 -11.85 0.32 -10.57
C GLY A 276 -12.74 -0.58 -9.71
N ALA A 277 -12.20 -1.67 -9.20
CA ALA A 277 -12.91 -2.56 -8.27
C ALA A 277 -13.23 -1.85 -6.95
N LEU A 278 -12.29 -1.10 -6.39
CA LEU A 278 -12.51 -0.28 -5.20
C LEU A 278 -13.60 0.78 -5.41
N ASN A 279 -13.61 1.45 -6.55
CA ASN A 279 -14.65 2.42 -6.90
C ASN A 279 -16.05 1.76 -6.98
N THR A 280 -16.14 0.55 -7.52
CA THR A 280 -17.39 -0.23 -7.55
C THR A 280 -17.88 -0.53 -6.14
N ILE A 281 -17.00 -0.91 -5.23
CA ILE A 281 -17.34 -1.17 -3.81
C ILE A 281 -17.77 0.12 -3.12
N ALA A 282 -17.06 1.22 -3.32
CA ALA A 282 -17.42 2.52 -2.76
C ALA A 282 -18.84 2.95 -3.21
N THR A 283 -19.17 2.75 -4.48
CA THR A 283 -20.52 3.01 -5.01
C THR A 283 -21.57 2.12 -4.33
N SER A 284 -21.26 0.84 -4.09
CA SER A 284 -22.15 -0.05 -3.34
C SER A 284 -22.37 0.44 -1.89
N PHE A 285 -21.30 0.87 -1.22
CA PHE A 285 -21.39 1.42 0.12
C PHE A 285 -22.23 2.71 0.18
N MET A 286 -22.07 3.61 -0.78
CA MET A 286 -22.89 4.82 -0.86
C MET A 286 -24.39 4.47 -0.92
N LYS A 287 -24.75 3.54 -1.82
CA LYS A 287 -26.14 3.08 -1.96
C LYS A 287 -26.68 2.46 -0.67
N ILE A 288 -25.91 1.56 -0.04
CA ILE A 288 -26.32 0.90 1.21
C ILE A 288 -26.46 1.94 2.35
N ALA A 289 -25.53 2.84 2.48
CA ALA A 289 -25.57 3.89 3.50
C ALA A 289 -26.76 4.85 3.31
N ASP A 290 -27.05 5.23 2.07
CA ASP A 290 -28.20 6.08 1.75
C ASP A 290 -29.52 5.37 2.04
N ASP A 291 -29.67 4.10 1.68
CA ASP A 291 -30.85 3.31 2.00
C ASP A 291 -31.06 3.20 3.53
N ILE A 292 -30.04 2.82 4.28
CA ILE A 292 -30.08 2.70 5.75
C ILE A 292 -30.47 4.07 6.36
N ARG A 293 -29.92 5.16 5.85
CA ARG A 293 -30.23 6.52 6.29
C ARG A 293 -31.69 6.89 6.01
N TRP A 294 -32.25 6.51 4.85
CA TRP A 294 -33.65 6.68 4.54
C TRP A 294 -34.54 5.85 5.47
N LEU A 295 -34.24 4.57 5.66
CA LEU A 295 -35.01 3.70 6.57
C LEU A 295 -35.00 4.21 8.00
N GLY A 296 -33.89 4.81 8.46
CA GLY A 296 -33.76 5.42 9.79
C GLY A 296 -34.23 6.84 9.90
N SER A 297 -34.81 7.43 8.84
CA SER A 297 -35.30 8.82 8.88
C SER A 297 -36.58 8.98 9.72
N GLY A 298 -36.69 10.07 10.39
CA GLY A 298 -37.86 10.33 11.25
C GLY A 298 -37.47 10.85 12.62
N PRO A 299 -38.31 10.70 13.67
CA PRO A 299 -39.46 9.80 13.82
C PRO A 299 -40.80 10.36 13.30
N THR A 300 -40.94 11.66 13.07
CA THR A 300 -42.24 12.26 12.81
C THR A 300 -42.58 12.36 11.31
N SER A 301 -41.60 12.74 10.49
CA SER A 301 -41.79 13.03 9.04
C SER A 301 -40.96 12.13 8.13
N GLY A 302 -40.26 11.14 8.65
CA GLY A 302 -39.47 10.17 7.89
C GLY A 302 -40.09 8.79 7.83
N LEU A 303 -39.37 7.81 7.32
CA LEU A 303 -39.84 6.43 7.16
C LEU A 303 -39.92 5.67 8.50
N HIS A 304 -38.96 5.92 9.37
CA HIS A 304 -38.90 5.35 10.73
C HIS A 304 -39.09 3.82 10.78
N GLU A 305 -38.47 3.11 9.83
CA GLU A 305 -38.55 1.65 9.74
C GLU A 305 -37.45 0.93 10.55
N ILE A 306 -36.34 1.63 10.81
CA ILE A 306 -35.27 1.19 11.70
C ILE A 306 -34.84 2.34 12.60
N CYS A 307 -34.25 2.01 13.76
CA CYS A 307 -33.61 2.96 14.64
C CYS A 307 -32.11 2.88 14.50
N LEU A 308 -31.46 4.02 14.25
CA LEU A 308 -30.00 4.10 14.23
C LEU A 308 -29.49 4.53 15.59
N LEU A 309 -28.47 3.85 16.11
CA LEU A 309 -27.73 4.28 17.28
C LEU A 309 -26.76 5.41 16.88
N TYR A 310 -27.07 6.64 17.28
CA TYR A 310 -26.15 7.75 17.12
C TYR A 310 -25.08 7.70 18.21
N THR A 311 -23.84 7.54 17.80
CA THR A 311 -22.68 7.55 18.72
C THR A 311 -22.22 8.97 19.07
N SER A 312 -22.71 9.99 18.37
CA SER A 312 -22.42 11.40 18.62
C SER A 312 -23.73 12.20 18.69
N PRO A 313 -24.06 12.79 19.84
CA PRO A 313 -25.26 13.60 19.97
C PRO A 313 -25.16 14.85 19.09
N SER A 314 -26.03 14.97 18.11
CA SER A 314 -26.20 16.18 17.31
C SER A 314 -27.06 17.21 18.06
N PRO A 315 -26.84 18.52 17.92
CA PRO A 315 -27.76 19.53 18.42
C PRO A 315 -29.20 19.39 17.90
N ARG A 316 -29.36 18.66 16.78
CA ARG A 316 -30.70 18.35 16.19
C ARG A 316 -31.42 17.23 16.94
N ASP A 317 -30.75 16.45 17.76
CA ASP A 317 -31.30 15.33 18.52
C ASP A 317 -31.83 15.79 19.90
N ARG A 318 -31.77 17.10 20.17
CA ARG A 318 -32.25 17.76 21.41
C ARG A 318 -33.57 18.47 21.21
N GLY A 319 -34.39 18.00 20.30
CA GLY A 319 -35.75 18.53 20.07
C GLY A 319 -36.74 18.16 21.14
#